data_ee3d83d1a6ab8038b6dcbf01e42905d3
#
_entry.id   ee3d83d1a6ab8038b6dcbf01e42905d3
#
_cell.length_a   1.000
_cell.length_b   1.000
_cell.length_c   1.000
_cell.angle_alpha   90.00
_cell.angle_beta   90.00
_cell.angle_gamma   90.00
#
_symmetry.space_group_name_H-M   'P 1'
#
loop_
_entity.id
_entity.type
_entity.pdbx_description
1 polymer ?
#
loop_
_entity_poly.entity_id
_entity_poly.type
_entity_poly.pdbx_seq_one_letter_code
_entity_poly.pdbx_strand_id
1 'polypeptide(L)'
;YQSVLDLLKIMEDKISSNLTGFELLWNDTYQKMVDDKTMYNKYLPDNFKYYVFIEYMGGDFENDYNLFESVVLDSINKGVIDDAVIGKDDKEQVNIWGIREDVAVLADERDFDQHFDISIPVALIGTVIDKISDELKDCEGVKTIYPFGHVADGNIHFIIGKDSDDDDLKSKINDIIYNNTKLVDGSISAEHGIGIDKKKYLIKSRSEDEIELMRLIKKSIDPKNILNPGRVI
;
A
#
# COMPACT_ATOMS: atom_id res chain seq x y z
N TYR A 1 10.43 -10.43 -3.38
CA TYR A 1 9.89 -9.80 -2.17
C TYR A 1 10.77 -10.06 -0.95
N GLN A 2 11.49 -11.19 -0.91
CA GLN A 2 12.39 -11.46 0.22
C GLN A 2 13.40 -10.35 0.44
N SER A 3 13.98 -9.78 -0.61
CA SER A 3 14.91 -8.64 -0.51
C SER A 3 14.28 -7.40 0.14
N VAL A 4 12.97 -7.16 -0.07
CA VAL A 4 12.23 -6.08 0.61
C VAL A 4 12.15 -6.34 2.12
N LEU A 5 11.87 -7.58 2.53
CA LEU A 5 11.85 -7.97 3.95
C LEU A 5 13.23 -7.90 4.61
N ASP A 6 14.26 -8.34 3.88
CA ASP A 6 15.65 -8.27 4.36
C ASP A 6 16.11 -6.82 4.53
N LEU A 7 15.74 -5.94 3.59
CA LEU A 7 16.01 -4.51 3.67
C LEU A 7 15.28 -3.86 4.86
N LEU A 8 13.99 -4.15 5.04
CA LEU A 8 13.21 -3.65 6.19
C LEU A 8 13.90 -4.04 7.51
N LYS A 9 14.27 -5.31 7.65
CA LYS A 9 14.98 -5.78 8.84
C LYS A 9 16.33 -5.08 9.06
N ILE A 10 17.10 -4.86 7.99
CA ILE A 10 18.37 -4.13 8.08
C ILE A 10 18.13 -2.69 8.57
N MET A 11 17.11 -2.01 8.03
CA MET A 11 16.78 -0.65 8.44
C MET A 11 16.31 -0.61 9.90
N GLU A 12 15.43 -1.53 10.32
CA GLU A 12 15.02 -1.65 11.71
C GLU A 12 16.19 -1.92 12.66
N ASP A 13 17.11 -2.81 12.30
CA ASP A 13 18.26 -3.17 13.12
C ASP A 13 19.30 -2.02 13.23
N LYS A 14 19.44 -1.19 12.20
CA LYS A 14 20.50 -0.17 12.12
C LYS A 14 20.06 1.24 12.47
N ILE A 15 18.82 1.60 12.14
CA ILE A 15 18.31 2.98 12.23
C ILE A 15 16.94 3.06 12.92
N SER A 16 16.47 2.02 13.61
CA SER A 16 15.10 1.79 14.10
C SER A 16 14.37 3.02 14.67
N SER A 17 15.02 3.77 15.56
CA SER A 17 14.38 4.94 16.20
C SER A 17 14.15 6.13 15.28
N ASN A 18 14.78 6.14 14.12
CA ASN A 18 14.81 7.24 13.18
C ASN A 18 14.23 6.84 11.81
N LEU A 19 13.79 5.60 11.65
CA LEU A 19 13.04 5.13 10.48
C LEU A 19 11.61 5.65 10.58
N THR A 20 11.22 6.59 9.74
CA THR A 20 9.90 7.24 9.75
C THR A 20 9.02 6.84 8.58
N GLY A 21 9.59 6.26 7.52
CA GLY A 21 8.84 5.75 6.37
C GLY A 21 9.53 4.55 5.72
N PHE A 22 8.72 3.54 5.35
CA PHE A 22 9.16 2.40 4.56
C PHE A 22 8.03 1.98 3.62
N GLU A 23 8.06 2.54 2.42
CA GLU A 23 7.00 2.47 1.43
C GLU A 23 7.41 1.60 0.26
N LEU A 24 6.44 0.92 -0.35
CA LEU A 24 6.68 0.05 -1.50
C LEU A 24 5.77 0.41 -2.67
N LEU A 25 6.37 0.51 -3.85
CA LEU A 25 5.66 0.52 -5.12
C LEU A 25 6.06 -0.72 -5.93
N TRP A 26 5.07 -1.37 -6.55
CA TRP A 26 5.32 -2.37 -7.59
C TRP A 26 5.71 -1.70 -8.90
N ASN A 27 6.32 -2.45 -9.80
CA ASN A 27 6.84 -1.92 -11.06
C ASN A 27 5.82 -1.10 -11.86
N ASP A 28 4.61 -1.64 -12.08
CA ASP A 28 3.57 -0.96 -12.86
C ASP A 28 3.17 0.38 -12.23
N THR A 29 3.13 0.43 -10.90
CA THR A 29 2.86 1.67 -10.16
C THR A 29 4.00 2.67 -10.32
N TYR A 30 5.25 2.23 -10.14
CA TYR A 30 6.41 3.11 -10.30
C TYR A 30 6.50 3.66 -11.73
N GLN A 31 6.35 2.81 -12.75
CA GLN A 31 6.38 3.24 -14.16
C GLN A 31 5.34 4.34 -14.42
N LYS A 32 4.11 4.18 -13.92
CA LYS A 32 3.05 5.19 -14.07
C LYS A 32 3.43 6.50 -13.38
N MET A 33 4.02 6.44 -12.18
CA MET A 33 4.39 7.63 -11.42
C MET A 33 5.53 8.42 -12.05
N VAL A 34 6.44 7.77 -12.78
CA VAL A 34 7.60 8.42 -13.44
C VAL A 34 7.46 8.50 -14.96
N ASP A 35 6.24 8.34 -15.50
CA ASP A 35 5.94 8.52 -16.93
C ASP A 35 6.28 9.95 -17.37
N ASP A 36 6.70 10.14 -18.62
CA ASP A 36 7.08 11.44 -19.19
C ASP A 36 5.99 12.52 -19.09
N LYS A 37 4.73 12.12 -18.83
CA LYS A 37 3.60 13.03 -18.63
C LYS A 37 3.48 13.55 -17.20
N THR A 38 4.21 12.99 -16.26
CA THR A 38 4.20 13.42 -14.86
C THR A 38 5.26 14.48 -14.60
N MET A 39 5.21 15.11 -13.42
CA MET A 39 6.20 16.07 -12.99
C MET A 39 7.39 15.45 -12.24
N TYR A 40 7.40 14.14 -12.07
CA TYR A 40 8.38 13.43 -11.26
C TYR A 40 9.55 12.90 -12.10
N ASN A 41 10.75 13.03 -11.55
CA ASN A 41 11.95 12.54 -12.20
C ASN A 41 12.07 11.02 -12.06
N LYS A 42 12.51 10.38 -13.13
CA LYS A 42 12.88 8.96 -13.09
C LYS A 42 14.30 8.83 -12.54
N TYR A 43 14.42 8.58 -11.23
CA TYR A 43 15.71 8.46 -10.54
C TYR A 43 16.38 7.08 -10.74
N LEU A 44 15.57 6.03 -10.88
CA LEU A 44 16.04 4.66 -11.06
C LEU A 44 15.50 4.07 -12.37
N PRO A 45 16.16 3.06 -12.95
CA PRO A 45 15.60 2.30 -14.08
C PRO A 45 14.22 1.73 -13.73
N ASP A 46 13.33 1.59 -14.71
CA ASP A 46 11.93 1.13 -14.52
C ASP A 46 11.75 -0.38 -14.76
N ASN A 47 12.80 -1.17 -14.60
CA ASN A 47 12.81 -2.61 -14.83
C ASN A 47 12.94 -3.46 -13.57
N PHE A 48 12.95 -2.84 -12.39
CA PHE A 48 12.92 -3.57 -11.12
C PHE A 48 11.48 -3.97 -10.76
N LYS A 49 11.33 -5.09 -10.07
CA LYS A 49 9.99 -5.54 -9.62
C LYS A 49 9.43 -4.67 -8.50
N TYR A 50 10.29 -4.13 -7.64
CA TYR A 50 9.95 -3.37 -6.44
C TYR A 50 10.78 -2.11 -6.32
N TYR A 51 10.16 -1.04 -5.84
CA TYR A 51 10.79 0.23 -5.49
C TYR A 51 10.43 0.58 -4.06
N VAL A 52 11.43 0.70 -3.21
CA VAL A 52 11.26 1.02 -1.80
C VAL A 52 11.65 2.45 -1.55
N PHE A 53 10.77 3.20 -0.89
CA PHE A 53 11.02 4.57 -0.44
C PHE A 53 11.23 4.53 1.08
N ILE A 54 12.35 5.04 1.53
CA ILE A 54 12.75 5.00 2.93
C ILE A 54 12.96 6.42 3.42
N GLU A 55 12.33 6.79 4.53
CA GLU A 55 12.57 8.03 5.19
C GLU A 55 13.29 7.80 6.52
N TYR A 56 14.33 8.57 6.72
CA TYR A 56 15.11 8.62 7.94
C TYR A 56 15.06 10.03 8.51
N MET A 57 14.67 10.16 9.77
CA MET A 57 14.60 11.46 10.45
C MET A 57 15.45 11.43 11.72
N GLY A 58 16.45 12.29 11.79
CA GLY A 58 17.37 12.39 12.92
C GLY A 58 17.61 13.81 13.39
N GLY A 59 18.44 13.98 14.39
CA GLY A 59 18.76 15.27 14.99
C GLY A 59 20.14 15.82 14.65
N ASP A 60 20.99 15.04 13.99
CA ASP A 60 22.35 15.38 13.57
C ASP A 60 22.55 15.08 12.09
N PHE A 61 22.27 16.06 11.26
CA PHE A 61 22.22 15.89 9.81
C PHE A 61 23.44 15.19 9.21
N GLU A 62 24.66 15.57 9.63
CA GLU A 62 25.89 15.00 9.06
C GLU A 62 26.10 13.53 9.47
N ASN A 63 25.95 13.24 10.75
CA ASN A 63 26.10 11.88 11.25
C ASN A 63 24.95 10.97 10.80
N ASP A 64 23.75 11.49 10.76
CA ASP A 64 22.55 10.76 10.31
C ASP A 64 22.62 10.44 8.81
N TYR A 65 23.04 11.41 7.98
CA TYR A 65 23.26 11.19 6.54
C TYR A 65 24.33 10.13 6.30
N ASN A 66 25.49 10.24 6.94
CA ASN A 66 26.57 9.29 6.80
C ASN A 66 26.19 7.88 7.24
N LEU A 67 25.42 7.76 8.34
CA LEU A 67 24.90 6.48 8.80
C LEU A 67 23.94 5.88 7.78
N PHE A 68 22.96 6.64 7.33
CA PHE A 68 21.97 6.19 6.35
C PHE A 68 22.64 5.75 5.04
N GLU A 69 23.53 6.58 4.49
CA GLU A 69 24.31 6.27 3.28
C GLU A 69 25.11 4.97 3.46
N SER A 70 25.77 4.81 4.60
CA SER A 70 26.55 3.61 4.88
C SER A 70 25.72 2.33 4.91
N VAL A 71 24.49 2.40 5.47
CA VAL A 71 23.55 1.27 5.52
C VAL A 71 23.03 0.92 4.11
N VAL A 72 22.73 1.94 3.31
CA VAL A 72 22.31 1.75 1.91
C VAL A 72 23.43 1.11 1.08
N LEU A 73 24.66 1.64 1.14
CA LEU A 73 25.81 1.10 0.43
C LEU A 73 26.15 -0.34 0.86
N ASP A 74 26.05 -0.64 2.16
CA ASP A 74 26.24 -2.00 2.68
C ASP A 74 25.18 -2.97 2.13
N SER A 75 23.93 -2.49 2.00
CA SER A 75 22.82 -3.27 1.42
C SER A 75 23.03 -3.58 -0.08
N ILE A 76 23.58 -2.62 -0.84
CA ILE A 76 23.98 -2.84 -2.24
C ILE A 76 25.13 -3.85 -2.30
N ASN A 77 26.19 -3.66 -1.51
CA ASN A 77 27.35 -4.55 -1.51
C ASN A 77 27.01 -6.00 -1.12
N LYS A 78 25.98 -6.19 -0.31
CA LYS A 78 25.46 -7.51 0.08
C LYS A 78 24.49 -8.10 -0.94
N GLY A 79 24.12 -7.37 -1.97
CA GLY A 79 23.14 -7.79 -2.98
C GLY A 79 21.70 -7.89 -2.46
N VAL A 80 21.37 -7.15 -1.39
CA VAL A 80 19.99 -7.05 -0.87
C VAL A 80 19.17 -6.13 -1.78
N ILE A 81 19.78 -5.05 -2.27
CA ILE A 81 19.22 -4.12 -3.25
C ILE A 81 20.16 -3.96 -4.44
N ASP A 82 19.58 -3.69 -5.61
CA ASP A 82 20.34 -3.56 -6.86
C ASP A 82 20.90 -2.14 -7.05
N ASP A 83 20.13 -1.11 -6.69
CA ASP A 83 20.49 0.30 -6.87
C ASP A 83 19.76 1.17 -5.85
N ALA A 84 20.25 2.40 -5.61
CA ALA A 84 19.62 3.36 -4.72
C ALA A 84 19.99 4.81 -5.08
N VAL A 85 19.08 5.72 -4.77
CA VAL A 85 19.29 7.17 -4.81
C VAL A 85 18.92 7.79 -3.48
N ILE A 86 19.78 8.66 -2.96
CA ILE A 86 19.52 9.43 -1.74
C ILE A 86 19.29 10.88 -2.14
N GLY A 87 18.17 11.46 -1.75
CA GLY A 87 17.86 12.88 -1.99
C GLY A 87 18.84 13.79 -1.25
N LYS A 88 19.54 14.67 -2.01
CA LYS A 88 20.64 15.51 -1.50
C LYS A 88 20.15 16.84 -0.92
N ASP A 89 18.99 17.27 -1.36
CA ASP A 89 18.38 18.54 -0.92
C ASP A 89 16.85 18.40 -0.84
N ASP A 90 16.20 19.39 -0.23
CA ASP A 90 14.76 19.42 -0.03
C ASP A 90 13.96 19.26 -1.34
N LYS A 91 14.49 19.78 -2.45
CA LYS A 91 13.81 19.70 -3.74
C LYS A 91 13.82 18.27 -4.29
N GLU A 92 14.96 17.57 -4.19
CA GLU A 92 15.07 16.18 -4.58
C GLU A 92 14.21 15.30 -3.67
N GLN A 93 14.25 15.54 -2.35
CA GLN A 93 13.44 14.80 -1.37
C GLN A 93 11.94 14.95 -1.65
N VAL A 94 11.46 16.15 -1.86
CA VAL A 94 10.05 16.43 -2.23
C VAL A 94 9.69 15.74 -3.56
N ASN A 95 10.58 15.75 -4.56
CA ASN A 95 10.31 15.08 -5.83
C ASN A 95 10.29 13.55 -5.69
N ILE A 96 11.20 12.97 -4.90
CA ILE A 96 11.24 11.52 -4.61
C ILE A 96 9.97 11.10 -3.86
N TRP A 97 9.60 11.80 -2.79
CA TRP A 97 8.38 11.52 -2.04
C TRP A 97 7.11 11.71 -2.88
N GLY A 98 7.09 12.71 -3.76
CA GLY A 98 5.97 12.93 -4.68
C GLY A 98 5.66 11.71 -5.56
N ILE A 99 6.68 10.92 -5.94
CA ILE A 99 6.48 9.65 -6.66
C ILE A 99 5.62 8.67 -5.84
N ARG A 100 5.71 8.70 -4.51
CA ARG A 100 4.94 7.82 -3.62
C ARG A 100 3.59 8.41 -3.23
N GLU A 101 3.51 9.72 -3.02
CA GLU A 101 2.37 10.36 -2.37
C GLU A 101 1.31 10.90 -3.32
N ASP A 102 1.68 11.29 -4.55
CA ASP A 102 0.73 11.85 -5.52
C ASP A 102 -0.10 10.77 -6.21
N VAL A 103 -0.91 10.09 -5.39
CA VAL A 103 -1.79 9.00 -5.85
C VAL A 103 -2.83 9.45 -6.90
N ALA A 104 -3.06 10.76 -7.05
CA ALA A 104 -3.93 11.30 -8.09
C ALA A 104 -3.43 10.96 -9.50
N VAL A 105 -2.10 10.86 -9.69
CA VAL A 105 -1.49 10.44 -10.96
C VAL A 105 -1.93 9.04 -11.40
N LEU A 106 -2.21 8.15 -10.44
CA LEU A 106 -2.65 6.77 -10.73
C LEU A 106 -4.10 6.71 -11.24
N ALA A 107 -4.93 7.70 -10.89
CA ALA A 107 -6.32 7.80 -11.29
C ALA A 107 -6.55 8.68 -12.54
N ASP A 108 -5.57 9.54 -12.91
CA ASP A 108 -5.73 10.69 -13.84
C ASP A 108 -6.15 10.32 -15.28
N GLU A 109 -6.02 9.09 -15.71
CA GLU A 109 -6.35 8.67 -17.10
C GLU A 109 -7.63 7.85 -17.18
N ARG A 110 -8.41 7.73 -16.09
CA ARG A 110 -9.57 6.82 -16.04
C ARG A 110 -10.82 7.54 -15.56
N ASP A 111 -11.91 7.31 -16.27
CA ASP A 111 -13.24 7.78 -15.84
C ASP A 111 -13.76 6.96 -14.65
N PHE A 112 -13.25 5.72 -14.49
CA PHE A 112 -13.71 4.80 -13.45
C PHE A 112 -12.54 4.10 -12.80
N ASP A 113 -12.41 4.27 -11.51
CA ASP A 113 -11.46 3.54 -10.67
C ASP A 113 -12.13 2.95 -9.42
N GLN A 114 -11.40 2.09 -8.72
CA GLN A 114 -11.82 1.50 -7.47
C GLN A 114 -10.61 1.37 -6.55
N HIS A 115 -10.74 1.92 -5.34
CA HIS A 115 -9.66 2.02 -4.39
C HIS A 115 -9.84 1.00 -3.27
N PHE A 116 -8.72 0.42 -2.86
CA PHE A 116 -8.67 -0.52 -1.75
C PHE A 116 -7.59 -0.12 -0.76
N ASP A 117 -7.82 -0.54 0.45
CA ASP A 117 -6.99 -0.33 1.62
C ASP A 117 -7.14 -1.59 2.47
N ILE A 118 -6.19 -2.52 2.35
CA ILE A 118 -6.22 -3.81 3.03
C ILE A 118 -4.99 -3.98 3.91
N SER A 119 -5.10 -4.84 4.91
CA SER A 119 -3.94 -5.25 5.71
C SER A 119 -3.67 -6.73 5.52
N ILE A 120 -2.39 -7.06 5.31
CA ILE A 120 -1.89 -8.41 5.06
C ILE A 120 -0.68 -8.65 5.99
N PRO A 121 -0.51 -9.84 6.56
CA PRO A 121 0.71 -10.17 7.30
C PRO A 121 1.95 -9.87 6.45
N VAL A 122 2.89 -9.09 6.98
CA VAL A 122 4.04 -8.52 6.25
C VAL A 122 4.78 -9.56 5.42
N ALA A 123 5.03 -10.75 5.98
CA ALA A 123 5.72 -11.84 5.28
C ALA A 123 4.97 -12.39 4.04
N LEU A 124 3.66 -12.18 3.96
CA LEU A 124 2.79 -12.72 2.91
C LEU A 124 2.44 -11.71 1.82
N ILE A 125 2.77 -10.42 2.01
CA ILE A 125 2.39 -9.34 1.08
C ILE A 125 2.76 -9.69 -0.35
N GLY A 126 4.03 -10.01 -0.63
CA GLY A 126 4.48 -10.28 -2.00
C GLY A 126 3.67 -11.36 -2.70
N THR A 127 3.45 -12.49 -2.03
CA THR A 127 2.71 -13.63 -2.59
C THR A 127 1.22 -13.32 -2.79
N VAL A 128 0.61 -12.63 -1.82
CA VAL A 128 -0.82 -12.32 -1.87
C VAL A 128 -1.10 -11.25 -2.93
N ILE A 129 -0.26 -10.21 -3.01
CA ILE A 129 -0.43 -9.14 -3.99
C ILE A 129 -0.18 -9.64 -5.41
N ASP A 130 0.84 -10.48 -5.63
CA ASP A 130 1.08 -11.11 -6.94
C ASP A 130 -0.16 -11.93 -7.36
N LYS A 131 -0.72 -12.74 -6.46
CA LYS A 131 -1.93 -13.53 -6.72
C LYS A 131 -3.15 -12.66 -7.03
N ILE A 132 -3.42 -11.63 -6.23
CA ILE A 132 -4.51 -10.68 -6.47
C ILE A 132 -4.33 -10.02 -7.84
N SER A 133 -3.13 -9.56 -8.16
CA SER A 133 -2.84 -8.89 -9.43
C SER A 133 -3.07 -9.82 -10.62
N ASP A 134 -2.70 -11.08 -10.52
CA ASP A 134 -2.90 -12.06 -11.59
C ASP A 134 -4.41 -12.36 -11.78
N GLU A 135 -5.16 -12.58 -10.70
CA GLU A 135 -6.62 -12.77 -10.79
C GLU A 135 -7.35 -11.54 -11.36
N LEU A 136 -6.87 -10.33 -11.03
CA LEU A 136 -7.43 -9.08 -11.57
C LEU A 136 -7.10 -8.87 -13.05
N LYS A 137 -5.92 -9.29 -13.51
CA LYS A 137 -5.57 -9.25 -14.96
C LYS A 137 -6.50 -10.11 -15.81
N ASP A 138 -6.95 -11.23 -15.25
CA ASP A 138 -7.91 -12.14 -15.89
C ASP A 138 -9.37 -11.66 -15.78
N CYS A 139 -9.63 -10.61 -15.01
CA CYS A 139 -10.97 -10.04 -14.85
C CYS A 139 -11.31 -9.08 -15.99
N GLU A 140 -12.26 -9.49 -16.84
CA GLU A 140 -12.74 -8.66 -17.94
C GLU A 140 -13.26 -7.31 -17.43
N GLY A 141 -12.82 -6.21 -18.05
CA GLY A 141 -13.15 -4.84 -17.66
C GLY A 141 -12.10 -4.17 -16.77
N VAL A 142 -11.17 -4.91 -16.16
CA VAL A 142 -10.00 -4.33 -15.47
C VAL A 142 -8.97 -3.88 -16.51
N LYS A 143 -8.42 -2.67 -16.35
CA LYS A 143 -7.48 -2.05 -17.28
C LYS A 143 -6.11 -1.80 -16.67
N THR A 144 -6.07 -1.33 -15.43
CA THR A 144 -4.83 -1.05 -14.73
C THR A 144 -4.92 -1.52 -13.28
N ILE A 145 -3.77 -1.91 -12.73
CA ILE A 145 -3.66 -2.42 -11.36
C ILE A 145 -2.42 -1.76 -10.78
N TYR A 146 -2.61 -0.89 -9.79
CA TYR A 146 -1.53 -0.15 -9.15
C TYR A 146 -1.48 -0.48 -7.65
N PRO A 147 -0.71 -1.52 -7.25
CA PRO A 147 -0.45 -1.81 -5.85
C PRO A 147 0.70 -0.95 -5.30
N PHE A 148 0.52 -0.47 -4.07
CA PHE A 148 1.53 0.27 -3.30
C PHE A 148 1.17 0.24 -1.81
N GLY A 149 2.08 0.59 -0.93
CA GLY A 149 1.69 0.69 0.48
C GLY A 149 2.81 0.70 1.51
N HIS A 150 2.38 0.72 2.76
CA HIS A 150 3.16 0.76 3.98
C HIS A 150 3.54 -0.67 4.39
N VAL A 151 4.68 -1.16 3.91
CA VAL A 151 5.05 -2.57 4.13
C VAL A 151 5.27 -2.89 5.60
N ALA A 152 5.85 -1.95 6.35
CA ALA A 152 6.24 -2.19 7.74
C ALA A 152 5.06 -2.54 8.66
N ASP A 153 3.85 -2.06 8.35
CA ASP A 153 2.62 -2.35 9.12
C ASP A 153 1.62 -3.24 8.37
N GLY A 154 1.97 -3.67 7.16
CA GLY A 154 1.15 -4.58 6.38
C GLY A 154 0.02 -3.92 5.60
N ASN A 155 -0.06 -2.59 5.55
CA ASN A 155 -1.09 -1.87 4.83
C ASN A 155 -0.76 -1.73 3.35
N ILE A 156 -1.63 -2.26 2.50
CA ILE A 156 -1.48 -2.22 1.04
C ILE A 156 -2.71 -1.59 0.41
N HIS A 157 -2.44 -0.63 -0.46
CA HIS A 157 -3.43 0.03 -1.29
C HIS A 157 -3.44 -0.55 -2.70
N PHE A 158 -4.62 -0.48 -3.34
CA PHE A 158 -4.77 -0.67 -4.77
C PHE A 158 -5.58 0.46 -5.37
N ILE A 159 -5.17 0.92 -6.54
CA ILE A 159 -6.01 1.68 -7.45
C ILE A 159 -6.22 0.84 -8.71
N ILE A 160 -7.46 0.45 -8.94
CA ILE A 160 -7.87 -0.43 -10.04
C ILE A 160 -8.64 0.39 -11.06
N GLY A 161 -8.03 0.62 -12.23
CA GLY A 161 -8.72 1.28 -13.33
C GLY A 161 -9.63 0.30 -14.07
N LYS A 162 -10.84 0.78 -14.42
CA LYS A 162 -11.91 0.00 -15.04
C LYS A 162 -12.38 0.65 -16.34
N ASP A 163 -13.01 -0.11 -17.22
CA ASP A 163 -13.65 0.40 -18.43
C ASP A 163 -15.11 0.87 -18.21
N SER A 164 -15.71 0.48 -17.08
CA SER A 164 -17.08 0.86 -16.73
C SER A 164 -17.28 0.97 -15.22
N ASP A 165 -18.36 1.62 -14.82
CA ASP A 165 -18.80 1.70 -13.42
C ASP A 165 -19.90 0.67 -13.08
N ASP A 166 -19.87 -0.46 -13.78
CA ASP A 166 -20.81 -1.56 -13.59
C ASP A 166 -20.70 -2.20 -12.22
N ASP A 167 -21.85 -2.45 -11.58
CA ASP A 167 -21.90 -3.00 -10.21
C ASP A 167 -21.45 -4.46 -10.14
N ASP A 168 -21.63 -5.25 -11.20
CA ASP A 168 -21.16 -6.64 -11.27
C ASP A 168 -19.63 -6.66 -11.36
N LEU A 169 -19.02 -5.78 -12.15
CA LEU A 169 -17.56 -5.63 -12.23
C LEU A 169 -16.98 -5.18 -10.87
N LYS A 170 -17.59 -4.16 -10.23
CA LYS A 170 -17.20 -3.73 -8.89
C LYS A 170 -17.25 -4.88 -7.88
N SER A 171 -18.31 -5.67 -7.92
CA SER A 171 -18.47 -6.81 -7.01
C SER A 171 -17.42 -7.89 -7.24
N LYS A 172 -17.11 -8.23 -8.51
CA LYS A 172 -16.04 -9.19 -8.84
C LYS A 172 -14.68 -8.74 -8.33
N ILE A 173 -14.31 -7.47 -8.54
CA ILE A 173 -13.06 -6.90 -8.05
C ILE A 173 -13.01 -6.96 -6.52
N ASN A 174 -14.08 -6.55 -5.82
CA ASN A 174 -14.18 -6.67 -4.37
C ASN A 174 -13.97 -8.12 -3.89
N ASP A 175 -14.62 -9.08 -4.56
CA ASP A 175 -14.53 -10.49 -4.18
C ASP A 175 -13.12 -11.05 -4.38
N ILE A 176 -12.44 -10.70 -5.47
CA ILE A 176 -11.04 -11.10 -5.71
C ILE A 176 -10.16 -10.59 -4.55
N ILE A 177 -10.19 -9.29 -4.28
CA ILE A 177 -9.32 -8.68 -3.28
C ILE A 177 -9.64 -9.18 -1.87
N TYR A 178 -10.90 -9.12 -1.46
CA TYR A 178 -11.28 -9.46 -0.08
C TYR A 178 -11.25 -10.96 0.21
N ASN A 179 -11.48 -11.84 -0.79
CA ASN A 179 -11.31 -13.28 -0.57
C ASN A 179 -9.84 -13.65 -0.37
N ASN A 180 -8.92 -13.09 -1.17
CA ASN A 180 -7.50 -13.34 -0.99
C ASN A 180 -6.98 -12.76 0.33
N THR A 181 -7.46 -11.59 0.74
CA THR A 181 -7.15 -10.99 2.05
C THR A 181 -7.62 -11.90 3.19
N LYS A 182 -8.84 -12.45 3.10
CA LYS A 182 -9.40 -13.38 4.10
C LYS A 182 -8.59 -14.66 4.24
N LEU A 183 -8.05 -15.21 3.14
CA LEU A 183 -7.29 -16.47 3.16
C LEU A 183 -6.02 -16.41 4.03
N VAL A 184 -5.55 -15.22 4.34
CA VAL A 184 -4.35 -14.97 5.16
C VAL A 184 -4.67 -14.23 6.46
N ASP A 185 -5.94 -14.28 6.91
CA ASP A 185 -6.43 -13.58 8.10
C ASP A 185 -6.15 -12.07 8.09
N GLY A 186 -6.14 -11.47 6.90
CA GLY A 186 -5.95 -10.04 6.71
C GLY A 186 -7.22 -9.23 7.01
N SER A 187 -7.09 -7.89 6.96
CA SER A 187 -8.20 -6.96 7.13
C SER A 187 -8.60 -6.32 5.81
N ILE A 188 -9.91 -6.21 5.57
CA ILE A 188 -10.47 -5.53 4.39
C ILE A 188 -10.38 -3.99 4.48
N SER A 189 -9.96 -3.47 5.61
CA SER A 189 -9.66 -2.06 5.80
C SER A 189 -8.56 -1.91 6.85
N ALA A 190 -7.44 -1.31 6.46
CA ALA A 190 -6.35 -1.01 7.37
C ALA A 190 -6.58 0.35 8.06
N GLU A 191 -6.78 1.42 7.29
CA GLU A 191 -6.89 2.80 7.81
C GLU A 191 -8.14 3.57 7.34
N HIS A 192 -8.70 3.28 6.14
CA HIS A 192 -9.84 4.04 5.59
C HIS A 192 -11.16 3.80 6.32
N GLY A 193 -11.27 2.70 7.06
CA GLY A 193 -12.49 2.29 7.76
C GLY A 193 -13.50 1.56 6.85
N ILE A 194 -14.53 1.01 7.48
CA ILE A 194 -15.54 0.17 6.81
C ILE A 194 -16.61 1.01 6.11
N GLY A 195 -17.09 2.07 6.76
CA GLY A 195 -18.10 2.94 6.20
C GLY A 195 -19.40 2.20 5.82
N ILE A 196 -19.94 2.56 4.65
CA ILE A 196 -21.11 1.92 4.01
C ILE A 196 -20.62 0.88 2.99
N ASP A 197 -19.60 1.19 2.21
CA ASP A 197 -19.19 0.45 1.03
C ASP A 197 -18.60 -0.93 1.38
N LYS A 198 -17.80 -1.00 2.45
CA LYS A 198 -17.18 -2.24 2.92
C LYS A 198 -18.07 -3.03 3.90
N LYS A 199 -19.22 -2.48 4.35
CA LYS A 199 -20.09 -3.10 5.36
C LYS A 199 -20.49 -4.53 5.02
N LYS A 200 -20.93 -4.79 3.80
CA LYS A 200 -21.33 -6.14 3.35
C LYS A 200 -20.19 -7.14 3.32
N TYR A 201 -18.94 -6.65 3.28
CA TYR A 201 -17.72 -7.46 3.28
C TYR A 201 -17.10 -7.64 4.67
N LEU A 202 -17.64 -7.03 5.73
CA LEU A 202 -17.08 -7.08 7.09
C LEU A 202 -16.88 -8.52 7.56
N ILE A 203 -17.78 -9.43 7.18
CA ILE A 203 -17.68 -10.88 7.45
C ILE A 203 -16.45 -11.56 6.80
N LYS A 204 -15.74 -10.89 5.89
CA LYS A 204 -14.49 -11.42 5.31
C LYS A 204 -13.30 -11.25 6.26
N SER A 205 -13.36 -10.31 7.21
CA SER A 205 -12.28 -10.03 8.17
C SER A 205 -12.72 -10.05 9.64
N ARG A 206 -13.98 -10.33 9.93
CA ARG A 206 -14.51 -10.48 11.29
C ARG A 206 -15.45 -11.66 11.35
N SER A 207 -15.43 -12.38 12.47
CA SER A 207 -16.39 -13.44 12.74
C SER A 207 -17.79 -12.91 13.03
N GLU A 208 -18.80 -13.78 12.96
CA GLU A 208 -20.17 -13.42 13.33
C GLU A 208 -20.26 -12.97 14.79
N ASP A 209 -19.53 -13.62 15.70
CA ASP A 209 -19.49 -13.28 17.13
C ASP A 209 -18.88 -11.91 17.37
N GLU A 210 -17.80 -11.56 16.65
CA GLU A 210 -17.21 -10.21 16.71
C GLU A 210 -18.21 -9.16 16.21
N ILE A 211 -18.88 -9.41 15.10
CA ILE A 211 -19.88 -8.49 14.53
C ILE A 211 -21.06 -8.31 15.51
N GLU A 212 -21.49 -9.40 16.17
CA GLU A 212 -22.54 -9.30 17.19
C GLU A 212 -22.08 -8.47 18.40
N LEU A 213 -20.84 -8.68 18.87
CA LEU A 213 -20.25 -7.85 19.92
C LEU A 213 -20.20 -6.37 19.51
N MET A 214 -19.83 -6.07 18.27
CA MET A 214 -19.82 -4.70 17.74
C MET A 214 -21.24 -4.09 17.79
N ARG A 215 -22.29 -4.86 17.43
CA ARG A 215 -23.70 -4.42 17.54
C ARG A 215 -24.11 -4.16 18.97
N LEU A 216 -23.73 -5.01 19.91
CA LEU A 216 -24.03 -4.82 21.34
C LEU A 216 -23.36 -3.54 21.88
N ILE A 217 -22.09 -3.30 21.55
CA ILE A 217 -21.37 -2.08 21.92
C ILE A 217 -22.07 -0.85 21.32
N LYS A 218 -22.35 -0.88 20.02
CA LYS A 218 -23.06 0.20 19.32
C LYS A 218 -24.39 0.52 20.00
N LYS A 219 -25.21 -0.48 20.28
CA LYS A 219 -26.50 -0.32 20.93
C LYS A 219 -26.41 0.25 22.36
N SER A 220 -25.35 -0.12 23.09
CA SER A 220 -25.12 0.38 24.46
C SER A 220 -24.74 1.85 24.48
N ILE A 221 -23.92 2.30 23.52
CA ILE A 221 -23.41 3.68 23.44
C ILE A 221 -24.43 4.58 22.73
N ASP A 222 -25.08 4.08 21.69
CA ASP A 222 -26.00 4.82 20.84
C ASP A 222 -27.36 4.11 20.72
N PRO A 223 -28.16 4.04 21.83
CA PRO A 223 -29.43 3.33 21.83
C PRO A 223 -30.47 3.94 20.88
N LYS A 224 -30.31 5.23 20.51
CA LYS A 224 -31.16 5.92 19.55
C LYS A 224 -30.71 5.83 18.10
N ASN A 225 -29.53 5.21 17.86
CA ASN A 225 -28.90 5.07 16.54
C ASN A 225 -28.81 6.39 15.75
N ILE A 226 -28.35 7.45 16.42
CA ILE A 226 -28.15 8.77 15.81
C ILE A 226 -26.70 9.05 15.39
N LEU A 227 -25.74 8.24 15.86
CA LEU A 227 -24.32 8.37 15.53
C LEU A 227 -23.99 7.51 14.31
N ASN A 228 -23.81 8.13 13.15
CA ASN A 228 -23.49 7.44 11.90
C ASN A 228 -24.40 6.23 11.61
N PRO A 229 -25.73 6.40 11.52
CA PRO A 229 -26.66 5.29 11.34
C PRO A 229 -26.37 4.53 10.04
N GLY A 230 -26.40 3.19 10.13
CA GLY A 230 -26.20 2.30 8.98
C GLY A 230 -24.76 2.14 8.50
N ARG A 231 -23.77 2.78 9.14
CA ARG A 231 -22.34 2.62 8.84
C ARG A 231 -21.71 1.54 9.72
N VAL A 232 -20.76 0.82 9.18
CA VAL A 232 -19.98 -0.26 9.79
C VAL A 232 -20.84 -1.50 10.08
N ILE A 233 -21.83 -1.40 10.95
CA ILE A 233 -22.72 -2.48 11.43
C ILE A 233 -24.18 -2.08 11.38
#